data_6b188854e5e4ee41cae19bcaf13bbb8d
#
_entry.id   6b188854e5e4ee41cae19bcaf13bbb8d
#
_cell.length_a   1.000
_cell.length_b   1.000
_cell.length_c   1.000
_cell.angle_alpha   90.00
_cell.angle_beta   90.00
_cell.angle_gamma   90.00
#
_symmetry.space_group_name_H-M   'P 1'
#
loop_
_entity.id
_entity.type
_entity.pdbx_description
1 polymer ?
#
loop_
_entity_poly.entity_id
_entity_poly.type
_entity_poly.pdbx_seq_one_letter_code
_entity_poly.pdbx_strand_id
1 'polypeptide(L)'
;MPARPTSPRRAAPARRGSIYVLALGASTLVVIAGLSVIAITRAQGRATDAERDSTEAALAARSGIEIAAASINAIADWRTTFRSSAPIGPLTVGRAQITLFLTDETDGNLANNPAQPVRATAVARVGSATRALSALLNPPPAVGAPSLETAALAGGPLEVDTDAPLVAGALASRSRLTTSANLTADVRAPVVTSTAYINGRVTTGPDAAPPLPDATAWNTLRPLATDIPFGSLSSGKIDRHVLSPASNPLGPTNPRGIYHITVPSNKLLEISRSRLSATLLVTLSGNAGLKLVDEVLWAPPRPDQPALIVSGPGSKGVELEASGSPLSESAANSNFNPAGTPYNGSSDALRDDQYPNQLQGVFHVMHPSTAVTLGNYTSLTGSLIVAGTLRITEFATLAPDPALLTAPPVGYAKATGLTMQVEPGSYQWVVEFSQSR
;
A
#
# COMPACT_ATOMS: atom_id res chain seq x y z
N MET A 1 30.76 70.52 110.92
CA MET A 1 30.66 69.45 109.92
C MET A 1 30.54 70.11 108.56
N PRO A 2 31.47 69.89 107.69
CA PRO A 2 31.52 70.61 106.41
C PRO A 2 30.74 69.86 105.33
N ALA A 3 30.03 70.60 104.42
CA ALA A 3 29.25 70.12 103.30
C ALA A 3 30.15 69.69 102.19
N ARG A 4 29.86 68.56 101.58
CA ARG A 4 30.55 68.03 100.35
C ARG A 4 30.05 68.74 99.11
N PRO A 5 30.95 69.10 98.21
CA PRO A 5 30.60 69.68 96.91
C PRO A 5 30.07 68.60 95.92
N THR A 6 28.99 68.90 95.27
CA THR A 6 28.44 68.09 94.17
C THR A 6 29.22 68.37 92.87
N SER A 7 29.74 67.30 92.25
CA SER A 7 30.45 67.40 90.97
C SER A 7 29.46 67.55 89.79
N PRO A 8 29.78 68.36 88.78
CA PRO A 8 28.89 68.51 87.57
C PRO A 8 28.93 67.29 86.66
N ARG A 9 27.77 66.81 86.30
CA ARG A 9 27.58 65.77 85.29
C ARG A 9 28.06 66.31 83.91
N ARG A 10 29.08 65.69 83.36
CA ARG A 10 29.46 65.89 81.97
C ARG A 10 28.40 65.41 81.05
N ALA A 11 27.84 66.33 80.23
CA ALA A 11 26.91 65.96 79.11
C ALA A 11 27.75 65.20 78.04
N ALA A 12 27.24 64.03 77.70
CA ALA A 12 27.86 63.23 76.63
C ALA A 12 27.75 63.96 75.29
N PRO A 13 28.76 63.96 74.46
CA PRO A 13 28.70 64.61 73.15
C PRO A 13 27.70 63.88 72.27
N ALA A 14 26.71 64.65 71.78
CA ALA A 14 25.76 64.14 70.85
C ALA A 14 26.46 63.62 69.59
N ARG A 15 26.35 62.30 69.31
CA ARG A 15 26.88 61.61 68.12
C ARG A 15 26.21 62.12 66.85
N ARG A 16 26.57 63.31 66.32
CA ARG A 16 26.03 63.85 65.06
C ARG A 16 26.42 63.03 63.81
N GLY A 17 27.44 62.13 63.87
CA GLY A 17 27.87 61.25 62.76
C GLY A 17 26.98 60.08 62.49
N SER A 18 26.17 59.63 63.47
CA SER A 18 25.30 58.44 63.33
C SER A 18 24.13 58.57 62.31
N ILE A 19 23.60 59.80 62.19
CA ILE A 19 22.47 60.06 61.25
C ILE A 19 22.89 59.99 59.80
N TYR A 20 24.11 60.48 59.48
CA TYR A 20 24.61 60.39 58.10
C TYR A 20 24.93 58.96 57.65
N VAL A 21 25.46 58.12 58.58
CA VAL A 21 25.73 56.72 58.33
C VAL A 21 24.42 55.98 58.11
N LEU A 22 23.38 56.27 58.91
CA LEU A 22 22.07 55.67 58.82
C LEU A 22 21.36 56.11 57.52
N ALA A 23 21.45 57.41 57.17
CA ALA A 23 20.91 57.95 55.93
C ALA A 23 21.59 57.32 54.69
N LEU A 24 22.92 57.20 54.75
CA LEU A 24 23.70 56.55 53.66
C LEU A 24 23.34 55.06 53.54
N GLY A 25 23.24 54.36 54.66
CA GLY A 25 22.82 52.96 54.68
C GLY A 25 21.42 52.77 54.13
N ALA A 26 20.48 53.64 54.54
CA ALA A 26 19.07 53.56 54.03
C ALA A 26 19.02 53.87 52.51
N SER A 27 19.75 54.90 52.03
CA SER A 27 19.80 55.24 50.59
C SER A 27 20.44 54.11 49.77
N THR A 28 21.48 53.47 50.28
CA THR A 28 22.12 52.30 49.64
C THR A 28 21.14 51.11 49.54
N LEU A 29 20.40 50.82 50.58
CA LEU A 29 19.36 49.80 50.58
C LEU A 29 18.23 50.07 49.55
N VAL A 30 17.80 51.33 49.45
CA VAL A 30 16.76 51.75 48.45
C VAL A 30 17.31 51.60 47.05
N VAL A 31 18.57 51.96 46.80
CA VAL A 31 19.21 51.77 45.48
C VAL A 31 19.32 50.27 45.13
N ILE A 32 19.78 49.44 46.07
CA ILE A 32 19.88 47.99 45.87
C ILE A 32 18.49 47.39 45.62
N ALA A 33 17.49 47.76 46.37
CA ALA A 33 16.12 47.30 46.18
C ALA A 33 15.58 47.75 44.82
N GLY A 34 15.82 49.01 44.42
CA GLY A 34 15.41 49.52 43.11
C GLY A 34 16.09 48.79 41.94
N LEU A 35 17.40 48.54 42.03
CA LEU A 35 18.13 47.77 41.02
C LEU A 35 17.64 46.31 40.95
N SER A 36 17.32 45.69 42.10
CA SER A 36 16.80 44.34 42.18
C SER A 36 15.43 44.23 41.50
N VAL A 37 14.53 45.20 41.71
CA VAL A 37 13.21 45.25 41.03
C VAL A 37 13.38 45.36 39.53
N ILE A 38 14.27 46.23 39.05
CA ILE A 38 14.57 46.39 37.61
C ILE A 38 15.12 45.07 37.03
N ALA A 39 16.04 44.41 37.74
CA ALA A 39 16.62 43.14 37.31
C ALA A 39 15.56 42.05 37.22
N ILE A 40 14.68 41.94 38.22
CA ILE A 40 13.57 40.99 38.25
C ILE A 40 12.59 41.27 37.11
N THR A 41 12.18 42.52 36.91
CA THR A 41 11.23 42.90 35.83
C THR A 41 11.80 42.56 34.45
N ARG A 42 13.14 42.85 34.23
CA ARG A 42 13.80 42.47 32.97
C ARG A 42 13.89 40.95 32.80
N ALA A 43 14.16 40.20 33.88
CA ALA A 43 14.19 38.73 33.83
C ALA A 43 12.81 38.16 33.52
N GLN A 44 11.74 38.67 34.14
CA GLN A 44 10.37 38.30 33.88
C GLN A 44 9.96 38.63 32.44
N GLY A 45 10.29 39.83 31.94
CA GLY A 45 10.04 40.21 30.55
C GLY A 45 10.71 39.24 29.57
N ARG A 46 11.97 38.89 29.77
CA ARG A 46 12.69 37.92 28.95
C ARG A 46 12.08 36.51 29.03
N ALA A 47 11.64 36.09 30.23
CA ALA A 47 10.98 34.78 30.40
C ALA A 47 9.65 34.73 29.65
N THR A 48 8.83 35.79 29.72
CA THR A 48 7.57 35.91 29.00
C THR A 48 7.78 35.92 27.48
N ASP A 49 8.77 36.65 26.98
CA ASP A 49 9.12 36.68 25.55
C ASP A 49 9.60 35.30 25.09
N ALA A 50 10.44 34.60 25.87
CA ALA A 50 10.89 33.25 25.54
C ALA A 50 9.75 32.22 25.52
N GLU A 51 8.82 32.32 26.45
CA GLU A 51 7.62 31.45 26.49
C GLU A 51 6.71 31.71 25.28
N ARG A 52 6.49 32.99 24.94
CA ARG A 52 5.75 33.37 23.73
C ARG A 52 6.41 32.85 22.46
N ASP A 53 7.73 33.06 22.29
CA ASP A 53 8.48 32.57 21.14
C ASP A 53 8.44 31.04 21.06
N SER A 54 8.52 30.34 22.20
CA SER A 54 8.39 28.87 22.29
C SER A 54 7.01 28.39 21.86
N THR A 55 5.94 29.04 22.31
CA THR A 55 4.57 28.69 21.95
C THR A 55 4.32 28.95 20.46
N GLU A 56 4.78 30.10 19.94
CA GLU A 56 4.65 30.43 18.51
C GLU A 56 5.44 29.44 17.64
N ALA A 57 6.66 29.04 18.07
CA ALA A 57 7.45 28.02 17.38
C ALA A 57 6.75 26.65 17.38
N ALA A 58 6.10 26.27 18.48
CA ALA A 58 5.34 25.03 18.56
C ALA A 58 4.13 25.02 17.59
N LEU A 59 3.37 26.11 17.54
CA LEU A 59 2.26 26.26 16.61
C LEU A 59 2.74 26.26 15.16
N ALA A 60 3.84 26.95 14.87
CA ALA A 60 4.45 26.98 13.55
C ALA A 60 4.96 25.58 13.12
N ALA A 61 5.54 24.79 14.03
CA ALA A 61 5.93 23.41 13.72
C ALA A 61 4.73 22.56 13.36
N ARG A 62 3.59 22.72 14.06
CA ARG A 62 2.36 22.02 13.70
C ARG A 62 1.84 22.46 12.33
N SER A 63 1.79 23.76 12.06
CA SER A 63 1.42 24.26 10.73
C SER A 63 2.37 23.76 9.65
N GLY A 64 3.65 23.53 9.97
CA GLY A 64 4.63 22.96 9.07
C GLY A 64 4.26 21.54 8.62
N ILE A 65 3.70 20.70 9.49
CA ILE A 65 3.22 19.36 9.10
C ILE A 65 2.06 19.47 8.10
N GLU A 66 1.11 20.37 8.34
CA GLU A 66 -0.02 20.59 7.41
C GLU A 66 0.47 21.13 6.07
N ILE A 67 1.44 22.03 6.07
CA ILE A 67 2.08 22.53 4.85
C ILE A 67 2.81 21.40 4.11
N ALA A 68 3.51 20.52 4.83
CA ALA A 68 4.16 19.36 4.21
C ALA A 68 3.15 18.45 3.53
N ALA A 69 2.05 18.12 4.21
CA ALA A 69 0.97 17.31 3.64
C ALA A 69 0.33 17.97 2.42
N ALA A 70 0.03 19.28 2.49
CA ALA A 70 -0.52 20.03 1.37
C ALA A 70 0.45 20.10 0.17
N SER A 71 1.74 20.32 0.42
CA SER A 71 2.78 20.39 -0.63
C SER A 71 2.96 19.06 -1.34
N ILE A 72 3.00 17.96 -0.59
CA ILE A 72 3.05 16.60 -1.13
C ILE A 72 1.83 16.34 -2.03
N ASN A 73 0.64 16.72 -1.56
CA ASN A 73 -0.60 16.48 -2.29
C ASN A 73 -0.79 17.37 -3.53
N ALA A 74 -0.05 18.47 -3.62
CA ALA A 74 -0.08 19.36 -4.77
C ALA A 74 0.86 18.93 -5.91
N ILE A 75 1.84 18.05 -5.65
CA ILE A 75 2.87 17.64 -6.60
C ILE A 75 2.67 16.16 -6.92
N ALA A 76 2.33 15.85 -8.18
CA ALA A 76 2.03 14.47 -8.59
C ALA A 76 3.21 13.49 -8.43
N ASP A 77 4.42 13.97 -8.67
CA ASP A 77 5.67 13.22 -8.62
C ASP A 77 6.56 13.59 -7.43
N TRP A 78 5.96 14.00 -6.32
CA TRP A 78 6.67 14.49 -5.13
C TRP A 78 7.71 13.50 -4.59
N ARG A 79 7.49 12.19 -4.72
CA ARG A 79 8.42 11.16 -4.24
C ARG A 79 9.74 11.14 -4.98
N THR A 80 9.75 11.56 -6.24
CA THR A 80 10.98 11.73 -7.04
C THR A 80 11.54 13.13 -6.96
N THR A 81 10.68 14.12 -6.65
CA THR A 81 11.05 15.54 -6.52
C THR A 81 11.80 15.79 -5.21
N PHE A 82 11.33 15.20 -4.10
CA PHE A 82 11.97 15.35 -2.79
C PHE A 82 12.93 14.19 -2.51
N ARG A 83 14.00 14.50 -1.80
CA ARG A 83 14.96 13.50 -1.31
C ARG A 83 14.69 13.21 0.15
N SER A 84 14.80 11.94 0.54
CA SER A 84 14.66 11.52 1.93
C SER A 84 15.64 12.25 2.84
N SER A 85 15.12 12.78 3.95
CA SER A 85 15.87 13.54 4.96
C SER A 85 16.53 14.83 4.47
N ALA A 86 16.29 15.27 3.24
CA ALA A 86 16.79 16.54 2.74
C ALA A 86 15.93 17.71 3.26
N PRO A 87 16.53 18.88 3.60
CA PRO A 87 15.79 20.04 4.05
C PRO A 87 14.98 20.67 2.89
N ILE A 88 13.72 20.97 3.18
CA ILE A 88 12.80 21.68 2.29
C ILE A 88 12.50 23.03 2.92
N GLY A 89 12.79 24.11 2.25
CA GLY A 89 12.64 25.48 2.75
C GLY A 89 13.99 26.16 3.01
N PRO A 90 14.06 27.20 3.87
CA PRO A 90 13.07 27.61 4.89
C PRO A 90 11.84 28.29 4.33
N LEU A 91 10.68 27.98 4.93
CA LEU A 91 9.40 28.64 4.66
C LEU A 91 9.14 29.66 5.77
N THR A 92 8.66 30.85 5.42
CA THR A 92 8.32 31.88 6.42
C THR A 92 6.81 31.91 6.66
N VAL A 93 6.41 31.71 7.92
CA VAL A 93 5.02 31.80 8.35
C VAL A 93 4.95 32.75 9.55
N GLY A 94 4.42 33.96 9.35
CA GLY A 94 4.48 35.03 10.35
C GLY A 94 5.92 35.38 10.72
N ARG A 95 6.28 35.23 12.00
CA ARG A 95 7.65 35.42 12.50
C ARG A 95 8.49 34.12 12.46
N ALA A 96 7.85 32.99 12.17
CA ALA A 96 8.49 31.69 12.21
C ALA A 96 9.19 31.35 10.89
N GLN A 97 10.37 30.76 11.00
CA GLN A 97 11.05 30.08 9.90
C GLN A 97 10.87 28.57 10.08
N ILE A 98 10.31 27.89 9.08
CA ILE A 98 10.01 26.45 9.13
C ILE A 98 10.87 25.74 8.10
N THR A 99 11.58 24.70 8.53
CA THR A 99 12.27 23.75 7.65
C THR A 99 11.58 22.40 7.76
N LEU A 100 11.24 21.82 6.62
CA LEU A 100 10.56 20.53 6.54
C LEU A 100 11.53 19.43 6.13
N PHE A 101 11.30 18.23 6.62
CA PHE A 101 12.01 17.00 6.23
C PHE A 101 10.99 15.90 5.98
N LEU A 102 11.23 15.12 4.92
CA LEU A 102 10.45 13.92 4.60
C LEU A 102 11.38 12.72 4.71
N THR A 103 11.02 11.74 5.48
CA THR A 103 11.85 10.55 5.70
C THR A 103 11.04 9.28 5.46
N ASP A 104 11.54 8.40 4.61
CA ASP A 104 11.08 7.04 4.54
C ASP A 104 11.83 6.23 5.62
N GLU A 105 11.08 5.71 6.59
CA GLU A 105 11.65 4.95 7.72
C GLU A 105 11.90 3.48 7.36
N THR A 106 11.38 3.01 6.23
CA THR A 106 11.47 1.60 5.83
C THR A 106 12.83 1.28 5.20
N ASP A 107 13.26 2.12 4.26
CA ASP A 107 14.52 1.89 3.52
C ASP A 107 15.25 3.19 3.13
N GLY A 108 14.74 4.35 3.53
CA GLY A 108 15.32 5.65 3.23
C GLY A 108 15.11 6.15 1.80
N ASN A 109 14.32 5.46 0.97
CA ASN A 109 14.09 5.82 -0.43
C ASN A 109 12.63 6.19 -0.70
N LEU A 110 12.34 7.47 -0.81
CA LEU A 110 10.97 7.95 -1.08
C LEU A 110 10.41 7.50 -2.43
N ALA A 111 11.26 7.22 -3.44
CA ALA A 111 10.83 7.01 -4.82
C ALA A 111 10.42 5.58 -5.16
N ASN A 112 10.76 4.59 -4.34
CA ASN A 112 10.66 3.17 -4.69
C ASN A 112 9.27 2.55 -4.48
N ASN A 113 8.44 3.11 -3.57
CA ASN A 113 7.14 2.54 -3.27
C ASN A 113 6.11 3.64 -2.88
N PRO A 114 5.10 3.90 -3.73
CA PRO A 114 4.07 4.91 -3.46
C PRO A 114 3.15 4.58 -2.28
N ALA A 115 3.07 3.31 -1.88
CA ALA A 115 2.20 2.87 -0.79
C ALA A 115 2.85 2.95 0.61
N GLN A 116 4.14 3.35 0.69
CA GLN A 116 4.81 3.47 1.97
C GLN A 116 4.45 4.75 2.71
N PRO A 117 4.27 4.67 4.04
CA PRO A 117 4.15 5.85 4.90
C PRO A 117 5.42 6.69 4.86
N VAL A 118 5.28 7.97 5.13
CA VAL A 118 6.41 8.91 5.17
C VAL A 118 6.31 9.75 6.43
N ARG A 119 7.40 9.84 7.18
CA ARG A 119 7.48 10.75 8.33
C ARG A 119 7.81 12.14 7.85
N ALA A 120 6.90 13.09 8.11
CA ALA A 120 7.15 14.51 7.97
C ALA A 120 7.66 15.06 9.30
N THR A 121 8.75 15.82 9.27
CA THR A 121 9.29 16.54 10.43
C THR A 121 9.36 18.02 10.09
N ALA A 122 8.75 18.86 10.92
CA ALA A 122 8.78 20.30 10.79
C ALA A 122 9.59 20.92 11.93
N VAL A 123 10.65 21.63 11.60
CA VAL A 123 11.48 22.39 12.54
C VAL A 123 11.17 23.86 12.39
N ALA A 124 10.55 24.45 13.42
CA ALA A 124 10.18 25.86 13.41
C ALA A 124 11.05 26.66 14.40
N ARG A 125 11.50 27.84 13.96
CA ARG A 125 12.30 28.77 14.75
C ARG A 125 11.62 30.12 14.83
N VAL A 126 11.48 30.65 16.06
CA VAL A 126 10.99 32.00 16.35
C VAL A 126 11.92 32.64 17.36
N GLY A 127 12.55 33.75 17.00
CA GLY A 127 13.57 34.36 17.87
C GLY A 127 14.68 33.36 18.22
N SER A 128 14.84 33.10 19.51
CA SER A 128 15.80 32.10 20.03
C SER A 128 15.17 30.73 20.25
N ALA A 129 13.85 30.60 20.19
CA ALA A 129 13.16 29.34 20.41
C ALA A 129 13.14 28.48 19.13
N THR A 130 13.41 27.18 19.30
CA THR A 130 13.29 26.17 18.26
C THR A 130 12.42 25.04 18.76
N ARG A 131 11.45 24.61 17.95
CA ARG A 131 10.59 23.45 18.22
C ARG A 131 10.54 22.57 16.97
N ALA A 132 10.57 21.26 17.19
CA ALA A 132 10.44 20.29 16.13
C ALA A 132 9.31 19.33 16.44
N LEU A 133 8.44 19.11 15.44
CA LEU A 133 7.31 18.20 15.51
C LEU A 133 7.40 17.25 14.32
N SER A 134 7.18 15.97 14.57
CA SER A 134 7.03 14.98 13.49
C SER A 134 5.65 14.36 13.50
N ALA A 135 5.20 13.92 12.33
CA ALA A 135 3.98 13.14 12.16
C ALA A 135 4.15 12.14 11.01
N LEU A 136 3.43 11.02 11.09
CA LEU A 136 3.38 10.04 10.01
C LEU A 136 2.32 10.45 9.00
N LEU A 137 2.68 10.48 7.73
CA LEU A 137 1.79 10.69 6.60
C LEU A 137 1.56 9.34 5.93
N ASN A 138 0.32 8.88 5.94
CA ASN A 138 -0.08 7.64 5.28
C ASN A 138 -0.75 7.94 3.94
N PRO A 139 -0.48 7.14 2.89
CA PRO A 139 -1.34 7.12 1.73
C PRO A 139 -2.73 6.63 2.14
N PRO A 140 -3.81 7.09 1.48
CA PRO A 140 -5.12 6.53 1.71
C PRO A 140 -5.09 5.03 1.45
N PRO A 141 -5.94 4.24 2.13
CA PRO A 141 -6.04 2.83 1.86
C PRO A 141 -6.30 2.61 0.37
N ALA A 142 -5.57 1.68 -0.23
CA ALA A 142 -5.79 1.33 -1.62
C ALA A 142 -7.22 0.80 -1.80
N VAL A 143 -7.93 1.36 -2.75
CA VAL A 143 -9.26 0.88 -3.14
C VAL A 143 -9.10 0.15 -4.47
N GLY A 144 -9.74 -1.01 -4.62
CA GLY A 144 -9.69 -1.78 -5.84
C GLY A 144 -10.19 -1.00 -7.06
N ALA A 145 -9.54 -1.19 -8.20
CA ALA A 145 -10.00 -0.63 -9.45
C ALA A 145 -11.41 -1.16 -9.79
N PRO A 146 -12.23 -0.40 -10.52
CA PRO A 146 -13.59 -0.85 -10.90
C PRO A 146 -13.61 -2.17 -11.68
N SER A 147 -12.51 -2.55 -12.34
CA SER A 147 -12.34 -3.85 -12.97
C SER A 147 -12.42 -5.03 -12.00
N LEU A 148 -12.06 -4.85 -10.73
CA LEU A 148 -12.15 -5.87 -9.69
C LEU A 148 -13.58 -6.03 -9.10
N GLU A 149 -14.49 -5.10 -9.41
CA GLU A 149 -15.93 -5.24 -9.05
C GLU A 149 -16.63 -6.30 -9.88
N THR A 150 -15.99 -6.82 -10.93
CA THR A 150 -16.54 -7.80 -11.85
C THR A 150 -15.90 -9.17 -11.62
N ALA A 151 -16.72 -10.23 -11.64
CA ALA A 151 -16.22 -11.59 -11.64
C ALA A 151 -15.47 -11.91 -12.94
N ALA A 152 -15.94 -11.33 -14.06
CA ALA A 152 -15.22 -11.36 -15.33
C ALA A 152 -15.38 -10.05 -16.11
N LEU A 153 -14.27 -9.58 -16.73
CA LEU A 153 -14.20 -8.40 -17.57
C LEU A 153 -13.48 -8.74 -18.89
N ALA A 154 -14.16 -8.53 -20.02
CA ALA A 154 -13.57 -8.66 -21.35
C ALA A 154 -13.40 -7.28 -22.02
N GLY A 155 -12.25 -7.03 -22.63
CA GLY A 155 -12.02 -5.88 -23.50
C GLY A 155 -12.65 -6.04 -24.87
N GLY A 156 -12.67 -7.27 -25.38
CA GLY A 156 -13.38 -7.73 -26.58
C GLY A 156 -14.77 -8.32 -26.26
N PRO A 157 -15.33 -9.11 -27.20
CA PRO A 157 -16.57 -9.83 -26.96
C PRO A 157 -16.52 -10.76 -25.76
N LEU A 158 -17.61 -10.83 -25.01
CA LEU A 158 -17.84 -11.81 -23.97
C LEU A 158 -19.02 -12.72 -24.43
N GLU A 159 -18.75 -14.01 -24.53
CA GLU A 159 -19.70 -15.02 -24.98
C GLU A 159 -19.99 -16.00 -23.83
N VAL A 160 -21.26 -16.25 -23.54
CA VAL A 160 -21.67 -17.21 -22.51
C VAL A 160 -22.58 -18.26 -23.17
N ASP A 161 -22.09 -19.49 -23.19
CA ASP A 161 -22.74 -20.59 -23.86
C ASP A 161 -23.90 -21.19 -23.03
N THR A 162 -24.62 -22.14 -23.63
CA THR A 162 -25.90 -22.70 -23.15
C THR A 162 -25.84 -23.46 -21.84
N ASP A 163 -24.69 -24.01 -21.48
CA ASP A 163 -24.58 -24.80 -20.25
C ASP A 163 -24.24 -23.84 -19.08
N ALA A 164 -25.29 -23.48 -18.36
CA ALA A 164 -25.36 -22.38 -17.40
C ALA A 164 -24.17 -22.29 -16.44
N PRO A 165 -23.29 -21.29 -16.59
CA PRO A 165 -22.32 -21.02 -15.58
C PRO A 165 -22.97 -20.45 -14.30
N LEU A 166 -22.48 -20.84 -13.15
CA LEU A 166 -22.87 -20.23 -11.89
C LEU A 166 -22.05 -18.95 -11.69
N VAL A 167 -22.66 -17.79 -11.93
CA VAL A 167 -21.99 -16.50 -11.76
C VAL A 167 -22.59 -15.76 -10.58
N ALA A 168 -21.78 -15.53 -9.57
CA ALA A 168 -22.07 -14.55 -8.53
C ALA A 168 -21.35 -13.25 -8.89
N GLY A 169 -22.04 -12.10 -8.81
CA GLY A 169 -21.45 -10.78 -9.13
C GLY A 169 -21.73 -10.31 -10.55
N ALA A 170 -20.82 -9.55 -11.15
CA ALA A 170 -21.05 -8.91 -12.43
C ALA A 170 -20.17 -9.49 -13.56
N LEU A 171 -20.76 -9.61 -14.75
CA LEU A 171 -20.06 -9.85 -16.00
C LEU A 171 -19.98 -8.56 -16.82
N ALA A 172 -18.81 -8.21 -17.34
CA ALA A 172 -18.64 -7.01 -18.11
C ALA A 172 -17.88 -7.22 -19.42
N SER A 173 -18.29 -6.52 -20.47
CA SER A 173 -17.57 -6.45 -21.76
C SER A 173 -17.51 -5.02 -22.25
N ARG A 174 -16.35 -4.61 -22.74
CA ARG A 174 -16.18 -3.28 -23.36
C ARG A 174 -16.60 -3.25 -24.84
N SER A 175 -17.00 -4.38 -25.39
CA SER A 175 -17.50 -4.51 -26.77
C SER A 175 -18.95 -4.95 -26.77
N ARG A 176 -19.20 -6.23 -26.67
CA ARG A 176 -20.56 -6.83 -26.62
C ARG A 176 -20.57 -8.02 -25.69
N LEU A 177 -21.70 -8.26 -25.08
CA LEU A 177 -21.98 -9.49 -24.35
C LEU A 177 -23.06 -10.27 -25.10
N THR A 178 -22.81 -11.55 -25.40
CA THR A 178 -23.77 -12.47 -25.99
C THR A 178 -23.97 -13.64 -25.05
N THR A 179 -25.21 -13.99 -24.73
CA THR A 179 -25.50 -15.15 -23.90
C THR A 179 -26.63 -15.97 -24.47
N SER A 180 -26.44 -17.28 -24.48
CA SER A 180 -27.48 -18.30 -24.70
C SER A 180 -27.82 -19.06 -23.42
N ALA A 181 -27.11 -18.79 -22.32
CA ALA A 181 -27.37 -19.36 -20.99
C ALA A 181 -28.24 -18.42 -20.13
N ASN A 182 -29.03 -19.00 -19.24
CA ASN A 182 -29.70 -18.25 -18.19
C ASN A 182 -28.62 -17.74 -17.19
N LEU A 183 -28.60 -16.44 -16.92
CA LEU A 183 -27.64 -15.81 -16.04
C LEU A 183 -28.31 -15.25 -14.78
N THR A 184 -27.76 -15.54 -13.63
CA THR A 184 -28.07 -14.85 -12.37
C THR A 184 -26.92 -13.96 -12.01
N ALA A 185 -26.74 -12.86 -12.76
CA ALA A 185 -25.62 -11.95 -12.64
C ALA A 185 -25.99 -10.56 -13.18
N ASP A 186 -25.34 -9.54 -12.66
CA ASP A 186 -25.34 -8.22 -13.29
C ASP A 186 -24.53 -8.25 -14.58
N VAL A 187 -25.03 -7.58 -15.62
CA VAL A 187 -24.42 -7.55 -16.95
C VAL A 187 -24.15 -6.10 -17.35
N ARG A 188 -22.91 -5.80 -17.76
CA ARG A 188 -22.48 -4.47 -18.16
C ARG A 188 -21.76 -4.53 -19.52
N ALA A 189 -22.36 -4.02 -20.58
CA ALA A 189 -21.73 -3.96 -21.92
C ALA A 189 -22.36 -2.87 -22.79
N PRO A 190 -21.65 -2.33 -23.80
CA PRO A 190 -22.26 -1.43 -24.77
C PRO A 190 -23.47 -2.04 -25.48
N VAL A 191 -23.35 -3.30 -25.83
CA VAL A 191 -24.42 -4.07 -26.48
C VAL A 191 -24.57 -5.42 -25.76
N VAL A 192 -25.81 -5.76 -25.38
CA VAL A 192 -26.14 -7.04 -24.77
C VAL A 192 -27.13 -7.74 -25.70
N THR A 193 -26.80 -8.96 -26.10
CA THR A 193 -27.66 -9.84 -26.92
C THR A 193 -27.90 -11.13 -26.12
N SER A 194 -29.13 -11.44 -25.84
CA SER A 194 -29.51 -12.65 -25.10
C SER A 194 -30.63 -13.39 -25.77
N THR A 195 -30.51 -14.72 -25.87
CA THR A 195 -31.59 -15.64 -26.24
C THR A 195 -32.16 -16.36 -25.01
N ALA A 196 -31.63 -16.09 -23.83
CA ALA A 196 -31.98 -16.66 -22.54
C ALA A 196 -32.30 -15.58 -21.51
N TYR A 197 -32.72 -15.97 -20.32
CA TYR A 197 -33.12 -15.03 -19.27
C TYR A 197 -31.92 -14.52 -18.47
N ILE A 198 -31.87 -13.19 -18.24
CA ILE A 198 -30.87 -12.54 -17.34
C ILE A 198 -31.61 -12.09 -16.09
N ASN A 199 -31.35 -12.74 -14.95
CA ASN A 199 -31.82 -12.38 -13.64
C ASN A 199 -30.75 -11.53 -12.93
N GLY A 200 -30.68 -10.24 -13.25
CA GLY A 200 -29.74 -9.28 -12.74
C GLY A 200 -29.95 -7.94 -13.42
N ARG A 201 -29.18 -6.96 -13.01
CA ARG A 201 -29.21 -5.63 -13.62
C ARG A 201 -28.46 -5.65 -14.95
N VAL A 202 -29.11 -5.23 -16.03
CA VAL A 202 -28.49 -5.03 -17.34
C VAL A 202 -28.18 -3.52 -17.51
N THR A 203 -26.91 -3.20 -17.69
CA THR A 203 -26.44 -1.83 -17.95
C THR A 203 -25.84 -1.78 -19.35
N THR A 204 -26.37 -0.95 -20.21
CA THR A 204 -25.91 -0.76 -21.59
C THR A 204 -25.39 0.65 -21.83
N GLY A 205 -24.56 0.82 -22.85
CA GLY A 205 -23.98 2.11 -23.24
C GLY A 205 -22.46 2.04 -23.35
N PRO A 206 -21.83 3.06 -23.93
CA PRO A 206 -20.39 3.05 -24.23
C PRO A 206 -19.50 2.92 -22.98
N ASP A 207 -19.96 3.42 -21.83
CA ASP A 207 -19.23 3.42 -20.56
C ASP A 207 -19.81 2.43 -19.54
N ALA A 208 -20.63 1.46 -20.00
CA ALA A 208 -21.26 0.49 -19.09
C ALA A 208 -20.23 -0.41 -18.39
N ALA A 209 -19.19 -0.84 -19.10
CA ALA A 209 -18.11 -1.67 -18.56
C ALA A 209 -16.94 -0.83 -18.05
N PRO A 210 -16.30 -1.25 -16.94
CA PRO A 210 -15.14 -0.54 -16.41
C PRO A 210 -13.95 -0.59 -17.38
N PRO A 211 -12.96 0.35 -17.22
CA PRO A 211 -11.73 0.30 -18.00
C PRO A 211 -10.90 -0.94 -17.63
N LEU A 212 -10.14 -1.44 -18.60
CA LEU A 212 -9.14 -2.47 -18.34
C LEU A 212 -7.99 -1.89 -17.50
N PRO A 213 -7.36 -2.69 -16.63
CA PRO A 213 -6.09 -2.32 -16.01
C PRO A 213 -5.00 -2.16 -17.08
N ASP A 214 -4.06 -1.28 -16.78
CA ASP A 214 -2.87 -1.08 -17.61
C ASP A 214 -1.77 -2.14 -17.33
N ALA A 215 -0.55 -1.90 -17.86
CA ALA A 215 0.57 -2.80 -17.66
C ALA A 215 1.30 -2.61 -16.32
N THR A 216 0.81 -1.81 -15.40
CA THR A 216 1.49 -1.48 -14.13
C THR A 216 1.82 -2.73 -13.30
N ALA A 217 0.88 -3.67 -13.17
CA ALA A 217 1.11 -4.93 -12.47
C ALA A 217 2.27 -5.74 -13.08
N TRP A 218 2.27 -5.89 -14.40
CA TRP A 218 3.34 -6.56 -15.13
C TRP A 218 4.70 -5.89 -14.94
N ASN A 219 4.76 -4.58 -15.16
CA ASN A 219 6.00 -3.80 -15.08
C ASN A 219 6.60 -3.83 -13.66
N THR A 220 5.77 -3.87 -12.64
CA THR A 220 6.20 -3.93 -11.23
C THR A 220 6.69 -5.33 -10.85
N LEU A 221 6.00 -6.39 -11.30
CA LEU A 221 6.27 -7.75 -10.83
C LEU A 221 7.33 -8.47 -11.68
N ARG A 222 7.43 -8.17 -12.98
CA ARG A 222 8.38 -8.83 -13.89
C ARG A 222 9.85 -8.74 -13.43
N PRO A 223 10.37 -7.58 -12.98
CA PRO A 223 11.74 -7.48 -12.46
C PRO A 223 12.00 -8.29 -11.19
N LEU A 224 10.95 -8.66 -10.46
CA LEU A 224 11.02 -9.42 -9.20
C LEU A 224 10.85 -10.92 -9.42
N ALA A 225 10.52 -11.34 -10.64
CA ALA A 225 10.24 -12.72 -10.96
C ALA A 225 11.51 -13.55 -11.17
N THR A 226 11.45 -14.81 -10.74
CA THR A 226 12.46 -15.84 -11.11
C THR A 226 12.00 -16.53 -12.38
N ASP A 227 12.87 -16.55 -13.40
CA ASP A 227 12.57 -17.22 -14.66
C ASP A 227 12.62 -18.74 -14.51
N ILE A 228 11.58 -19.42 -14.98
CA ILE A 228 11.53 -20.86 -15.19
C ILE A 228 11.72 -21.10 -16.68
N PRO A 229 12.85 -21.67 -17.14
CA PRO A 229 13.08 -21.93 -18.54
C PRO A 229 12.03 -22.92 -19.08
N PHE A 230 11.39 -22.62 -20.20
CA PHE A 230 10.41 -23.53 -20.79
C PHE A 230 10.99 -24.92 -21.11
N GLY A 231 12.29 -24.99 -21.39
CA GLY A 231 13.02 -26.23 -21.62
C GLY A 231 13.20 -27.11 -20.38
N SER A 232 13.03 -26.57 -19.16
CA SER A 232 13.04 -27.37 -17.93
C SER A 232 11.73 -28.10 -17.68
N LEU A 233 10.66 -27.72 -18.41
CA LEU A 233 9.35 -28.33 -18.29
C LEU A 233 9.28 -29.62 -19.10
N SER A 234 8.94 -30.73 -18.46
CA SER A 234 8.73 -31.99 -19.15
C SER A 234 7.55 -31.84 -20.12
N SER A 235 7.79 -31.91 -21.41
CA SER A 235 6.76 -31.74 -22.46
C SER A 235 5.99 -30.41 -22.35
N GLY A 236 6.56 -29.36 -21.77
CA GLY A 236 5.91 -28.06 -21.57
C GLY A 236 4.87 -28.06 -20.44
N LYS A 237 5.00 -28.97 -19.46
CA LYS A 237 3.99 -29.15 -18.40
C LYS A 237 4.52 -28.79 -17.01
N ILE A 238 3.64 -28.17 -16.22
CA ILE A 238 3.72 -28.12 -14.76
C ILE A 238 2.70 -29.15 -14.27
N ASP A 239 3.14 -30.36 -13.98
CA ASP A 239 2.28 -31.48 -13.60
C ASP A 239 2.73 -32.07 -12.28
N ARG A 240 1.82 -32.22 -11.32
CA ARG A 240 2.04 -32.82 -9.99
C ARG A 240 3.09 -32.07 -9.16
N HIS A 241 3.14 -30.77 -9.28
CA HIS A 241 4.09 -29.92 -8.59
C HIS A 241 3.44 -29.02 -7.55
N VAL A 242 4.21 -28.68 -6.53
CA VAL A 242 3.95 -27.55 -5.63
C VAL A 242 4.87 -26.41 -6.03
N LEU A 243 4.28 -25.32 -6.52
CA LEU A 243 5.01 -24.09 -6.81
C LEU A 243 4.65 -23.03 -5.77
N SER A 244 5.63 -22.56 -5.02
CA SER A 244 5.42 -21.63 -3.89
C SER A 244 6.68 -20.80 -3.62
N PRO A 245 6.67 -19.82 -2.69
CA PRO A 245 7.88 -19.12 -2.28
C PRO A 245 9.00 -20.03 -1.77
N ALA A 246 8.64 -21.17 -1.17
CA ALA A 246 9.58 -22.12 -0.58
C ALA A 246 9.86 -23.36 -1.44
N SER A 247 9.08 -23.58 -2.51
CA SER A 247 9.20 -24.76 -3.38
C SER A 247 9.10 -24.38 -4.85
N ASN A 248 10.12 -24.74 -5.62
CA ASN A 248 10.11 -24.68 -7.08
C ASN A 248 10.85 -25.90 -7.64
N PRO A 249 10.14 -27.00 -7.96
CA PRO A 249 10.75 -28.19 -8.54
C PRO A 249 11.34 -27.96 -9.94
N LEU A 250 11.05 -26.82 -10.57
CA LEU A 250 11.41 -26.50 -11.96
C LEU A 250 12.61 -25.56 -12.07
N GLY A 251 13.17 -25.12 -10.92
CA GLY A 251 14.29 -24.18 -10.88
C GLY A 251 14.50 -23.54 -9.50
N PRO A 252 15.20 -22.42 -9.42
CA PRO A 252 15.41 -21.70 -8.17
C PRO A 252 14.10 -21.21 -7.56
N THR A 253 14.00 -21.23 -6.22
CA THR A 253 12.87 -20.63 -5.49
C THR A 253 12.91 -19.11 -5.55
N ASN A 254 11.74 -18.48 -5.45
CA ASN A 254 11.58 -17.04 -5.30
C ASN A 254 10.92 -16.74 -3.96
N PRO A 255 11.56 -16.01 -3.04
CA PRO A 255 11.00 -15.72 -1.71
C PRO A 255 9.65 -14.95 -1.74
N ARG A 256 9.34 -14.29 -2.86
CA ARG A 256 8.06 -13.61 -3.10
C ARG A 256 7.04 -14.50 -3.81
N GLY A 257 7.43 -15.69 -4.26
CA GLY A 257 6.61 -16.62 -5.02
C GLY A 257 6.26 -16.12 -6.43
N ILE A 258 7.08 -15.24 -7.03
CA ILE A 258 6.83 -14.68 -8.36
C ILE A 258 7.69 -15.41 -9.37
N TYR A 259 7.07 -16.07 -10.33
CA TYR A 259 7.76 -16.82 -11.37
C TYR A 259 7.36 -16.33 -12.76
N HIS A 260 8.26 -16.45 -13.70
CA HIS A 260 8.01 -16.08 -15.08
C HIS A 260 8.38 -17.23 -16.02
N ILE A 261 7.52 -17.47 -17.03
CA ILE A 261 7.75 -18.45 -18.09
C ILE A 261 7.52 -17.78 -19.44
N THR A 262 8.49 -17.88 -20.34
CA THR A 262 8.30 -17.53 -21.75
C THR A 262 7.96 -18.79 -22.54
N VAL A 263 6.75 -18.85 -23.08
CA VAL A 263 6.29 -19.95 -23.93
C VAL A 263 6.68 -19.65 -25.38
N PRO A 264 7.54 -20.46 -25.99
CA PRO A 264 7.95 -20.25 -27.38
C PRO A 264 6.79 -20.43 -28.37
N SER A 265 6.93 -19.82 -29.55
CA SER A 265 5.92 -19.97 -30.62
C SER A 265 5.66 -21.45 -30.93
N ASN A 266 4.41 -21.77 -31.23
CA ASN A 266 3.90 -23.12 -31.50
C ASN A 266 3.95 -24.10 -30.31
N LYS A 267 4.31 -23.63 -29.11
CA LYS A 267 4.28 -24.43 -27.88
C LYS A 267 3.04 -24.15 -27.08
N LEU A 268 2.73 -25.07 -26.17
CA LEU A 268 1.66 -24.98 -25.18
C LEU A 268 2.27 -25.16 -23.79
N LEU A 269 1.97 -24.26 -22.88
CA LEU A 269 2.21 -24.46 -21.45
C LEU A 269 0.97 -25.12 -20.85
N GLU A 270 1.12 -26.31 -20.31
CA GLU A 270 0.02 -27.01 -19.63
C GLU A 270 0.27 -27.04 -18.12
N ILE A 271 -0.77 -26.76 -17.34
CA ILE A 271 -0.74 -26.84 -15.87
C ILE A 271 -1.81 -27.82 -15.45
N SER A 272 -1.41 -28.90 -14.75
CA SER A 272 -2.29 -29.97 -14.35
C SER A 272 -1.92 -30.53 -12.99
N ARG A 273 -2.89 -31.09 -12.28
CA ARG A 273 -2.72 -31.81 -11.01
C ARG A 273 -1.67 -31.17 -10.08
N SER A 274 -1.77 -29.87 -9.89
CA SER A 274 -0.74 -29.10 -9.22
C SER A 274 -1.33 -28.10 -8.23
N ARG A 275 -0.58 -27.84 -7.19
CA ARG A 275 -0.86 -26.77 -6.24
C ARG A 275 0.09 -25.59 -6.48
N LEU A 276 -0.48 -24.44 -6.82
CA LEU A 276 0.26 -23.20 -7.01
C LEU A 276 -0.11 -22.19 -5.91
N SER A 277 0.85 -21.87 -5.06
CA SER A 277 0.81 -20.72 -4.15
C SER A 277 1.81 -19.69 -4.68
N ALA A 278 1.52 -19.17 -5.90
CA ALA A 278 2.46 -18.40 -6.69
C ALA A 278 1.75 -17.39 -7.59
N THR A 279 2.45 -16.28 -7.86
CA THR A 279 2.17 -15.40 -8.99
C THR A 279 2.92 -15.94 -10.20
N LEU A 280 2.21 -16.30 -11.25
CA LEU A 280 2.83 -16.73 -12.50
C LEU A 280 2.67 -15.63 -13.56
N LEU A 281 3.79 -15.16 -14.06
CA LEU A 281 3.86 -14.27 -15.20
C LEU A 281 4.17 -15.13 -16.44
N VAL A 282 3.33 -15.08 -17.46
CA VAL A 282 3.51 -15.88 -18.69
C VAL A 282 3.62 -14.95 -19.90
N THR A 283 4.72 -15.09 -20.64
CA THR A 283 4.84 -14.45 -21.95
C THR A 283 4.55 -15.48 -23.04
N LEU A 284 3.51 -15.24 -23.84
CA LEU A 284 3.17 -16.07 -25.00
C LEU A 284 3.80 -15.47 -26.26
N SER A 285 4.57 -16.27 -26.99
CA SER A 285 5.22 -15.84 -28.23
C SER A 285 4.48 -16.35 -29.46
N GLY A 286 3.97 -15.44 -30.28
CA GLY A 286 3.33 -15.81 -31.55
C GLY A 286 2.21 -16.84 -31.38
N ASN A 287 2.34 -18.03 -31.98
CA ASN A 287 1.37 -19.12 -31.88
C ASN A 287 1.62 -20.00 -30.65
N ALA A 288 1.74 -19.39 -29.47
CA ALA A 288 1.81 -20.09 -28.18
C ALA A 288 0.44 -20.09 -27.49
N GLY A 289 0.31 -20.92 -26.44
CA GLY A 289 -0.89 -20.98 -25.61
C GLY A 289 -0.58 -21.39 -24.16
N LEU A 290 -1.58 -21.21 -23.31
CA LEU A 290 -1.60 -21.69 -21.93
C LEU A 290 -2.88 -22.51 -21.72
N LYS A 291 -2.76 -23.67 -21.09
CA LYS A 291 -3.93 -24.50 -20.76
C LYS A 291 -3.85 -25.00 -19.32
N LEU A 292 -4.92 -24.82 -18.57
CA LEU A 292 -5.17 -25.54 -17.33
C LEU A 292 -6.03 -26.75 -17.65
N VAL A 293 -5.63 -27.91 -17.13
CA VAL A 293 -6.40 -29.15 -17.26
C VAL A 293 -6.37 -29.92 -15.93
N ASP A 294 -7.27 -30.87 -15.78
CA ASP A 294 -7.38 -31.69 -14.57
C ASP A 294 -7.63 -30.82 -13.30
N GLU A 295 -7.14 -31.23 -12.17
CA GLU A 295 -7.34 -30.56 -10.89
C GLU A 295 -6.20 -29.58 -10.59
N VAL A 296 -6.54 -28.34 -10.30
CA VAL A 296 -5.58 -27.29 -9.95
C VAL A 296 -6.06 -26.47 -8.77
N LEU A 297 -5.27 -26.44 -7.71
CA LEU A 297 -5.45 -25.47 -6.63
C LEU A 297 -4.48 -24.33 -6.84
N TRP A 298 -4.99 -23.15 -7.15
CA TRP A 298 -4.15 -21.99 -7.40
C TRP A 298 -4.62 -20.77 -6.62
N ALA A 299 -3.73 -20.24 -5.79
CA ALA A 299 -3.92 -18.97 -5.09
C ALA A 299 -2.64 -18.14 -5.23
N PRO A 300 -2.72 -16.80 -5.19
CA PRO A 300 -1.53 -15.97 -5.12
C PRO A 300 -0.74 -16.27 -3.82
N PRO A 301 0.59 -16.07 -3.80
CA PRO A 301 1.40 -16.35 -2.61
C PRO A 301 1.15 -15.34 -1.50
N ARG A 302 0.60 -14.16 -1.86
CA ARG A 302 0.27 -13.06 -0.97
C ARG A 302 -0.99 -12.33 -1.48
N PRO A 303 -1.80 -11.77 -0.58
CA PRO A 303 -3.02 -11.04 -0.97
C PRO A 303 -2.76 -9.81 -1.87
N ASP A 304 -1.58 -9.19 -1.74
CA ASP A 304 -1.16 -8.03 -2.53
C ASP A 304 -0.60 -8.38 -3.93
N GLN A 305 -0.74 -9.64 -4.37
CA GLN A 305 -0.26 -10.13 -5.66
C GLN A 305 -1.39 -10.77 -6.47
N PRO A 306 -1.38 -10.67 -7.82
CA PRO A 306 -2.28 -11.46 -8.68
C PRO A 306 -1.81 -12.91 -8.74
N ALA A 307 -2.71 -13.83 -9.10
CA ALA A 307 -2.35 -15.22 -9.33
C ALA A 307 -1.67 -15.40 -10.70
N LEU A 308 -2.26 -14.85 -11.76
CA LEU A 308 -1.77 -15.01 -13.12
C LEU A 308 -1.77 -13.67 -13.88
N ILE A 309 -0.68 -13.39 -14.58
CA ILE A 309 -0.68 -12.37 -15.64
C ILE A 309 -0.10 -12.98 -16.91
N VAL A 310 -0.85 -12.91 -18.01
CA VAL A 310 -0.44 -13.38 -19.34
C VAL A 310 -0.23 -12.19 -20.25
N SER A 311 0.93 -12.15 -20.90
CA SER A 311 1.33 -11.12 -21.85
C SER A 311 1.70 -11.75 -23.20
N GLY A 312 1.59 -10.97 -24.27
CA GLY A 312 1.96 -11.41 -25.63
C GLY A 312 0.83 -12.03 -26.45
N PRO A 313 1.01 -12.12 -27.78
CA PRO A 313 -0.04 -12.45 -28.74
C PRO A 313 -0.24 -13.96 -28.89
N GLY A 314 -0.54 -14.68 -27.84
CA GLY A 314 -0.74 -16.13 -27.86
C GLY A 314 -1.97 -16.56 -28.69
N SER A 315 -1.81 -16.83 -29.99
CA SER A 315 -2.94 -17.13 -30.85
C SER A 315 -3.59 -18.50 -30.61
N LYS A 316 -2.93 -19.41 -29.86
CA LYS A 316 -3.62 -20.62 -29.33
C LYS A 316 -4.54 -20.32 -28.16
N GLY A 317 -4.47 -19.12 -27.60
CA GLY A 317 -5.31 -18.70 -26.51
C GLY A 317 -4.86 -19.17 -25.12
N VAL A 318 -5.73 -18.89 -24.15
CA VAL A 318 -5.65 -19.36 -22.77
C VAL A 318 -6.91 -20.15 -22.47
N GLU A 319 -6.75 -21.41 -22.11
CA GLU A 319 -7.84 -22.29 -21.72
C GLU A 319 -7.76 -22.56 -20.21
N LEU A 320 -8.78 -22.17 -19.46
CA LEU A 320 -8.93 -22.42 -18.04
C LEU A 320 -10.03 -23.47 -17.87
N GLU A 321 -9.66 -24.74 -18.02
CA GLU A 321 -10.57 -25.87 -18.10
C GLU A 321 -10.19 -26.95 -17.06
N ALA A 322 -10.22 -26.57 -15.78
CA ALA A 322 -9.99 -27.50 -14.69
C ALA A 322 -11.16 -28.50 -14.55
N SER A 323 -10.89 -29.69 -14.06
CA SER A 323 -11.93 -30.70 -13.84
C SER A 323 -12.82 -30.33 -12.64
N GLY A 324 -14.00 -31.01 -12.53
CA GLY A 324 -14.88 -30.84 -11.37
C GLY A 324 -14.44 -31.60 -10.11
N SER A 325 -13.35 -32.38 -10.18
CA SER A 325 -12.90 -33.25 -9.10
C SER A 325 -11.95 -32.50 -8.15
N PRO A 326 -11.85 -32.89 -6.85
CA PRO A 326 -10.85 -32.37 -5.95
C PRO A 326 -9.43 -32.79 -6.38
N LEU A 327 -8.44 -31.93 -6.13
CA LEU A 327 -7.02 -32.28 -6.28
C LEU A 327 -6.65 -33.32 -5.22
N SER A 328 -6.33 -34.53 -5.65
CA SER A 328 -6.04 -35.66 -4.76
C SER A 328 -4.56 -36.05 -4.81
N GLU A 329 -3.91 -36.09 -3.65
CA GLU A 329 -2.52 -36.51 -3.53
C GLU A 329 -2.31 -37.97 -3.92
N SER A 330 -3.24 -38.86 -3.53
CA SER A 330 -3.17 -40.28 -3.88
C SER A 330 -3.35 -40.50 -5.39
N ALA A 331 -4.26 -39.80 -6.05
CA ALA A 331 -4.43 -39.88 -7.49
C ALA A 331 -3.26 -39.29 -8.27
N ALA A 332 -2.73 -38.16 -7.81
CA ALA A 332 -1.55 -37.54 -8.40
C ALA A 332 -0.23 -38.24 -8.04
N ASN A 333 -0.24 -39.09 -7.00
CA ASN A 333 0.95 -39.65 -6.39
C ASN A 333 2.00 -38.58 -5.99
N SER A 334 1.51 -37.47 -5.45
CA SER A 334 2.31 -36.29 -5.09
C SER A 334 1.82 -35.70 -3.77
N ASN A 335 2.75 -35.30 -2.89
CA ASN A 335 2.38 -34.56 -1.69
C ASN A 335 2.25 -33.08 -2.02
N PHE A 336 1.09 -32.46 -1.73
CA PHE A 336 0.81 -31.07 -2.02
C PHE A 336 0.92 -30.14 -0.80
N ASN A 337 1.18 -30.67 0.41
CA ASN A 337 1.45 -29.90 1.63
C ASN A 337 2.77 -30.25 2.32
N PRO A 338 3.88 -30.46 1.58
CA PRO A 338 5.13 -30.87 2.18
C PRO A 338 5.65 -29.83 3.19
N ALA A 339 6.59 -30.27 4.05
CA ALA A 339 7.26 -29.35 4.97
C ALA A 339 7.82 -28.13 4.24
N GLY A 340 7.54 -26.92 4.75
CA GLY A 340 7.89 -25.64 4.11
C GLY A 340 6.82 -25.05 3.18
N THR A 341 5.81 -25.83 2.78
CA THR A 341 4.68 -25.37 1.98
C THR A 341 3.34 -25.85 2.54
N PRO A 342 3.00 -25.49 3.79
CA PRO A 342 1.77 -25.96 4.43
C PRO A 342 0.54 -25.54 3.66
N TYR A 343 -0.54 -26.30 3.77
CA TYR A 343 -1.88 -25.89 3.36
C TYR A 343 -2.73 -25.64 4.60
N ASN A 344 -3.30 -24.44 4.73
CA ASN A 344 -4.06 -24.01 5.91
C ASN A 344 -3.33 -24.30 7.25
N GLY A 345 -1.99 -24.14 7.25
CA GLY A 345 -1.17 -24.36 8.44
C GLY A 345 -0.78 -25.80 8.70
N SER A 346 -1.27 -26.77 7.90
CA SER A 346 -0.96 -28.21 8.03
C SER A 346 0.06 -28.65 6.98
N SER A 347 1.03 -29.46 7.38
CA SER A 347 1.98 -30.12 6.49
C SER A 347 2.32 -31.52 7.01
N ASP A 348 2.45 -32.48 6.11
CA ASP A 348 2.89 -33.84 6.45
C ASP A 348 3.70 -34.48 5.30
N ALA A 349 4.00 -35.74 5.40
CA ALA A 349 4.72 -36.52 4.40
C ALA A 349 3.83 -37.57 3.70
N LEU A 350 2.55 -37.64 4.07
CA LEU A 350 1.58 -38.56 3.48
C LEU A 350 1.16 -38.06 2.10
N ARG A 351 0.41 -38.89 1.37
CA ARG A 351 -0.13 -38.58 0.06
C ARG A 351 -1.59 -39.03 0.01
N ASP A 352 -2.35 -38.64 1.01
CA ASP A 352 -3.74 -39.05 1.17
C ASP A 352 -4.73 -37.90 1.31
N ASP A 353 -4.23 -36.67 1.30
CA ASP A 353 -5.05 -35.47 1.38
C ASP A 353 -5.79 -35.16 0.07
N GLN A 354 -6.88 -34.42 0.23
CA GLN A 354 -7.66 -33.87 -0.87
C GLN A 354 -7.83 -32.34 -0.69
N TYR A 355 -7.71 -31.60 -1.80
CA TYR A 355 -7.79 -30.17 -1.85
C TYR A 355 -8.89 -29.70 -2.82
N PRO A 356 -9.49 -28.53 -2.59
CA PRO A 356 -10.44 -27.99 -3.55
C PRO A 356 -9.76 -27.74 -4.91
N ASN A 357 -10.46 -28.05 -5.98
CA ASN A 357 -10.07 -27.65 -7.31
C ASN A 357 -10.57 -26.20 -7.52
N GLN A 358 -9.70 -25.21 -7.35
CA GLN A 358 -10.10 -23.79 -7.28
C GLN A 358 -8.99 -22.86 -7.73
N LEU A 359 -9.39 -21.84 -8.49
CA LEU A 359 -8.58 -20.70 -8.86
C LEU A 359 -8.97 -19.50 -7.98
N GLN A 360 -8.00 -18.83 -7.36
CA GLN A 360 -8.24 -17.70 -6.46
C GLN A 360 -7.43 -16.47 -6.86
N GLY A 361 -8.01 -15.28 -6.70
CA GLY A 361 -7.35 -14.01 -6.94
C GLY A 361 -7.58 -13.43 -8.34
N VAL A 362 -6.63 -12.65 -8.82
CA VAL A 362 -6.71 -11.98 -10.13
C VAL A 362 -6.00 -12.79 -11.19
N PHE A 363 -6.73 -13.08 -12.27
CA PHE A 363 -6.24 -13.72 -13.51
C PHE A 363 -6.36 -12.69 -14.63
N HIS A 364 -5.25 -12.23 -15.18
CA HIS A 364 -5.24 -11.14 -16.16
C HIS A 364 -4.52 -11.54 -17.45
N VAL A 365 -5.23 -11.53 -18.57
CA VAL A 365 -4.71 -11.74 -19.92
C VAL A 365 -4.67 -10.39 -20.65
N MET A 366 -3.48 -9.83 -20.81
CA MET A 366 -3.25 -8.44 -21.21
C MET A 366 -3.30 -8.18 -22.71
N HIS A 367 -3.15 -9.21 -23.54
CA HIS A 367 -3.05 -9.01 -24.98
C HIS A 367 -4.40 -9.18 -25.70
N PRO A 368 -4.85 -8.19 -26.51
CA PRO A 368 -6.19 -8.21 -27.11
C PRO A 368 -6.40 -9.31 -28.15
N SER A 369 -5.32 -9.84 -28.76
CA SER A 369 -5.44 -10.95 -29.72
C SER A 369 -5.47 -12.32 -29.06
N THR A 370 -5.32 -12.41 -27.72
CA THR A 370 -5.34 -13.68 -27.01
C THR A 370 -6.77 -13.93 -26.50
N ALA A 371 -7.42 -14.94 -27.07
CA ALA A 371 -8.72 -15.38 -26.61
C ALA A 371 -8.57 -16.21 -25.32
N VAL A 372 -9.59 -16.14 -24.47
CA VAL A 372 -9.66 -16.92 -23.24
C VAL A 372 -10.95 -17.73 -23.24
N THR A 373 -10.82 -19.02 -22.93
CA THR A 373 -11.95 -19.90 -22.63
C THR A 373 -11.91 -20.29 -21.15
N LEU A 374 -13.03 -20.14 -20.47
CA LEU A 374 -13.26 -20.62 -19.11
C LEU A 374 -14.38 -21.66 -19.17
N GLY A 375 -14.10 -22.87 -18.74
CA GLY A 375 -15.09 -23.95 -18.83
C GLY A 375 -14.79 -25.15 -17.97
N ASN A 376 -15.46 -26.27 -18.25
CA ASN A 376 -15.21 -27.58 -17.68
C ASN A 376 -15.18 -27.62 -16.15
N TYR A 377 -16.22 -27.07 -15.50
CA TYR A 377 -16.36 -27.01 -14.03
C TYR A 377 -15.29 -26.17 -13.31
N THR A 378 -14.54 -25.34 -14.02
CA THR A 378 -13.56 -24.45 -13.39
C THR A 378 -14.23 -23.50 -12.40
N SER A 379 -13.75 -23.50 -11.16
CA SER A 379 -14.19 -22.58 -10.11
C SER A 379 -13.15 -21.48 -9.91
N LEU A 380 -13.57 -20.22 -10.14
CA LEU A 380 -12.72 -19.03 -9.93
C LEU A 380 -13.36 -18.10 -8.90
N THR A 381 -12.64 -17.85 -7.81
CA THR A 381 -12.99 -16.84 -6.82
C THR A 381 -12.02 -15.67 -6.94
N GLY A 382 -12.53 -14.53 -7.40
CA GLY A 382 -11.71 -13.35 -7.67
C GLY A 382 -12.18 -12.61 -8.91
N SER A 383 -11.26 -12.25 -9.80
CA SER A 383 -11.57 -11.53 -11.04
C SER A 383 -10.77 -12.07 -12.22
N LEU A 384 -11.48 -12.41 -13.30
CA LEU A 384 -10.90 -12.75 -14.59
C LEU A 384 -10.95 -11.54 -15.53
N ILE A 385 -9.80 -11.00 -15.87
CA ILE A 385 -9.66 -9.80 -16.71
C ILE A 385 -8.97 -10.19 -18.01
N VAL A 386 -9.64 -9.96 -19.13
CA VAL A 386 -9.18 -10.38 -20.47
C VAL A 386 -9.21 -9.19 -21.41
N ALA A 387 -8.09 -8.80 -21.99
CA ALA A 387 -8.08 -7.71 -22.97
C ALA A 387 -8.71 -8.09 -24.31
N GLY A 388 -8.73 -9.38 -24.66
CA GLY A 388 -9.32 -9.96 -25.87
C GLY A 388 -10.76 -10.47 -25.66
N THR A 389 -11.08 -11.52 -26.43
CA THR A 389 -12.35 -12.24 -26.34
C THR A 389 -12.34 -13.19 -25.15
N LEU A 390 -13.44 -13.21 -24.38
CA LEU A 390 -13.69 -14.17 -23.32
C LEU A 390 -14.91 -15.03 -23.70
N ARG A 391 -14.73 -16.35 -23.61
CA ARG A 391 -15.79 -17.33 -23.75
C ARG A 391 -15.97 -18.11 -22.45
N ILE A 392 -17.16 -18.15 -21.92
CA ILE A 392 -17.52 -18.92 -20.74
C ILE A 392 -18.41 -20.08 -21.19
N THR A 393 -17.92 -21.28 -20.91
CA THR A 393 -18.59 -22.52 -21.33
C THR A 393 -18.87 -23.40 -20.10
N GLU A 394 -19.57 -24.48 -20.30
CA GLU A 394 -19.85 -25.61 -19.41
C GLU A 394 -19.57 -25.44 -17.91
N PHE A 395 -20.60 -25.21 -17.11
CA PHE A 395 -20.60 -25.29 -15.63
C PHE A 395 -19.49 -24.52 -14.90
N ALA A 396 -18.90 -23.52 -15.56
CA ALA A 396 -17.90 -22.66 -14.88
C ALA A 396 -18.54 -21.90 -13.72
N THR A 397 -17.82 -21.81 -12.60
CA THR A 397 -18.25 -21.03 -11.44
C THR A 397 -17.37 -19.80 -11.27
N LEU A 398 -18.00 -18.62 -11.22
CA LEU A 398 -17.34 -17.34 -11.04
C LEU A 398 -17.91 -16.65 -9.81
N ALA A 399 -17.07 -16.29 -8.86
CA ALA A 399 -17.45 -15.52 -7.68
C ALA A 399 -16.44 -14.38 -7.44
N PRO A 400 -16.90 -13.13 -7.24
CA PRO A 400 -15.98 -12.04 -6.87
C PRO A 400 -15.42 -12.29 -5.48
N ASP A 401 -14.19 -11.84 -5.25
CA ASP A 401 -13.59 -11.78 -3.93
C ASP A 401 -13.64 -10.33 -3.42
N PRO A 402 -14.47 -10.03 -2.41
CA PRO A 402 -14.56 -8.67 -1.83
C PRO A 402 -13.24 -8.14 -1.25
N ALA A 403 -12.34 -9.03 -0.86
CA ALA A 403 -11.03 -8.63 -0.32
C ALA A 403 -10.20 -7.88 -1.37
N LEU A 404 -10.37 -8.18 -2.65
CA LEU A 404 -9.69 -7.48 -3.74
C LEU A 404 -10.07 -6.00 -3.85
N LEU A 405 -11.24 -5.60 -3.34
CA LEU A 405 -11.69 -4.21 -3.35
C LEU A 405 -11.08 -3.40 -2.20
N THR A 406 -10.80 -4.03 -1.07
CA THR A 406 -10.26 -3.38 0.13
C THR A 406 -8.75 -3.50 0.25
N ALA A 407 -8.17 -4.54 -0.35
CA ALA A 407 -6.73 -4.80 -0.40
C ALA A 407 -6.35 -5.27 -1.82
N PRO A 408 -6.42 -4.39 -2.83
CA PRO A 408 -6.17 -4.76 -4.21
C PRO A 408 -4.71 -5.19 -4.42
N PRO A 409 -4.49 -6.18 -5.30
CA PRO A 409 -3.13 -6.52 -5.71
C PRO A 409 -2.42 -5.35 -6.39
N VAL A 410 -1.10 -5.39 -6.38
CA VAL A 410 -0.24 -4.40 -7.04
C VAL A 410 -0.66 -4.20 -8.51
N GLY A 411 -0.88 -2.94 -8.90
CA GLY A 411 -1.30 -2.56 -10.24
C GLY A 411 -2.82 -2.65 -10.51
N TYR A 412 -3.60 -3.05 -9.51
CA TYR A 412 -5.07 -3.12 -9.60
C TYR A 412 -5.77 -2.19 -8.61
N ALA A 413 -5.04 -1.29 -7.99
CA ALA A 413 -5.64 -0.21 -7.21
C ALA A 413 -6.24 0.85 -8.15
N LYS A 414 -7.36 1.44 -7.73
CA LYS A 414 -7.87 2.64 -8.38
C LYS A 414 -6.80 3.72 -8.26
N ALA A 415 -6.49 4.37 -9.38
CA ALA A 415 -5.68 5.58 -9.36
C ALA A 415 -6.46 6.68 -8.62
N THR A 416 -6.39 6.66 -7.32
CA THR A 416 -6.75 7.81 -6.50
C THR A 416 -5.56 8.74 -6.55
N GLY A 417 -5.77 10.02 -6.85
CA GLY A 417 -4.75 11.02 -6.53
C GLY A 417 -4.36 10.76 -5.08
N LEU A 418 -3.14 10.26 -4.87
CA LEU A 418 -2.70 9.81 -3.54
C LEU A 418 -2.56 11.02 -2.62
N THR A 419 -3.65 11.41 -1.98
CA THR A 419 -3.63 12.43 -0.94
C THR A 419 -3.09 11.79 0.34
N MET A 420 -1.82 12.05 0.62
CA MET A 420 -1.22 11.66 1.90
C MET A 420 -1.99 12.33 3.04
N GLN A 421 -2.34 11.56 4.06
CA GLN A 421 -3.08 12.04 5.22
C GLN A 421 -2.24 11.87 6.48
N VAL A 422 -2.31 12.84 7.39
CA VAL A 422 -1.66 12.71 8.69
C VAL A 422 -2.36 11.62 9.48
N GLU A 423 -1.59 10.63 9.93
CA GLU A 423 -2.12 9.57 10.78
C GLU A 423 -2.57 10.14 12.13
N PRO A 424 -3.85 9.95 12.53
CA PRO A 424 -4.33 10.42 13.82
C PRO A 424 -3.51 9.86 14.99
N GLY A 425 -3.05 10.74 15.88
CA GLY A 425 -2.25 10.34 17.04
C GLY A 425 -0.75 10.13 16.76
N SER A 426 -0.28 10.30 15.52
CA SER A 426 1.15 10.11 15.16
C SER A 426 2.04 11.31 15.48
N TYR A 427 1.50 12.43 15.95
CA TYR A 427 2.28 13.61 16.32
C TYR A 427 3.24 13.33 17.47
N GLN A 428 4.53 13.62 17.26
CA GLN A 428 5.59 13.44 18.26
C GLN A 428 6.50 14.65 18.32
N TRP A 429 6.74 15.21 19.52
CA TRP A 429 7.75 16.23 19.71
C TRP A 429 9.14 15.62 19.62
N VAL A 430 10.00 16.22 18.79
CA VAL A 430 11.39 15.79 18.64
C VAL A 430 12.23 16.57 19.64
N VAL A 431 12.77 15.88 20.65
CA VAL A 431 13.52 16.49 21.77
C VAL A 431 14.94 16.87 21.35
N GLU A 432 15.57 16.08 20.49
CA GLU A 432 16.90 16.34 19.93
C GLU A 432 16.86 16.28 18.41
N PHE A 433 16.96 17.43 17.78
CA PHE A 433 17.16 17.50 16.33
C PHE A 433 18.65 17.80 16.07
N SER A 434 19.48 16.76 16.00
CA SER A 434 20.85 16.91 15.54
C SER A 434 20.85 16.94 14.01
N GLN A 435 21.12 18.11 13.43
CA GLN A 435 21.55 18.14 12.03
C GLN A 435 22.92 17.48 11.97
N SER A 436 23.00 16.26 11.49
CA SER A 436 24.28 15.71 11.03
C SER A 436 24.78 16.63 9.90
N ARG A 437 25.90 17.31 10.17
CA ARG A 437 26.61 18.17 9.23
C ARG A 437 27.18 17.35 8.07
#